data_e06270f48a6b77c4d7b8b0dd7abcc229
#
_entry.id   e06270f48a6b77c4d7b8b0dd7abcc229
#
_cell.length_a   1.000
_cell.length_b   1.000
_cell.length_c   1.000
_cell.angle_alpha   90.00
_cell.angle_beta   90.00
_cell.angle_gamma   90.00
#
_symmetry.space_group_name_H-M   'P 1'
#
loop_
_entity.id
_entity.type
_entity.pdbx_description
1 polymer ?
#
loop_
_entity_poly.entity_id
_entity_poly.type
_entity_poly.pdbx_seq_one_letter_code
_entity_poly.pdbx_strand_id
1 'polypeptide(L)'
;ALPIYDSDIATYVSRSPERLIGFLSLDPTQPNWQQELHQGHCELGLRGIKLMPMYAGFRPDDERLDELWRYASAHQLPVLLHTGTTFISQAPLEFTYPRLLDKVATKFPELRMILAHLGHPFEGECVAVIRKHQHVYADVSALHYRPWQLYNSLMLVQEYGVWHKLLFGTDYPFTTVNDSLAGLRNLNTQLEGTRLPRLSVDALESMIQRDSLSLLGLI
;
A
#
# COMPACT_ATOMS: atom_id res chain seq x y z
N ALA A 1 -1.19 -19.55 12.67
CA ALA A 1 -0.29 -18.49 13.16
C ALA A 1 -0.90 -17.87 14.40
N LEU A 2 -0.09 -17.45 15.35
CA LEU A 2 -0.58 -16.67 16.48
C LEU A 2 -0.91 -15.26 15.99
N PRO A 3 -1.96 -14.61 16.53
CA PRO A 3 -2.24 -13.23 16.20
C PRO A 3 -1.06 -12.33 16.63
N ILE A 4 -0.73 -11.35 15.81
CA ILE A 4 0.24 -10.30 16.17
C ILE A 4 -0.60 -9.11 16.63
N TYR A 5 -0.42 -8.68 17.85
CA TYR A 5 -1.13 -7.55 18.43
C TYR A 5 -0.36 -6.23 18.20
N ASP A 6 -1.05 -5.11 18.18
CA ASP A 6 -0.44 -3.79 18.03
C ASP A 6 0.60 -3.49 19.12
N SER A 7 0.40 -4.04 20.32
CA SER A 7 1.40 -4.00 21.40
C SER A 7 2.71 -4.72 21.05
N ASP A 8 2.66 -5.80 20.27
CA ASP A 8 3.85 -6.51 19.80
C ASP A 8 4.59 -5.65 18.76
N ILE A 9 3.84 -5.00 17.86
CA ILE A 9 4.40 -4.06 16.87
C ILE A 9 5.06 -2.89 17.60
N ALA A 10 4.40 -2.27 18.55
CA ALA A 10 4.96 -1.17 19.34
C ALA A 10 6.24 -1.59 20.09
N THR A 11 6.23 -2.78 20.70
CA THR A 11 7.40 -3.36 21.36
C THR A 11 8.55 -3.59 20.38
N TYR A 12 8.25 -4.06 19.16
CA TYR A 12 9.27 -4.27 18.13
C TYR A 12 9.87 -2.94 17.66
N VAL A 13 9.03 -1.96 17.36
CA VAL A 13 9.43 -0.62 16.91
C VAL A 13 10.28 0.09 17.95
N SER A 14 9.96 -0.05 19.24
CA SER A 14 10.71 0.59 20.33
C SER A 14 12.18 0.16 20.42
N ARG A 15 12.57 -0.94 19.75
CA ARG A 15 13.98 -1.40 19.71
C ARG A 15 14.87 -0.56 18.78
N SER A 16 14.28 0.14 17.81
CA SER A 16 14.99 1.02 16.85
C SER A 16 14.04 2.11 16.34
N PRO A 17 13.58 3.02 17.20
CA PRO A 17 12.55 4.00 16.85
C PRO A 17 13.02 5.00 15.76
N GLU A 18 14.32 5.15 15.59
CA GLU A 18 14.93 5.97 14.54
C GLU A 18 14.91 5.30 13.15
N ARG A 19 14.59 3.99 13.07
CA ARG A 19 14.61 3.19 11.82
C ARG A 19 13.27 2.51 11.52
N LEU A 20 12.42 2.37 12.50
CA LEU A 20 11.17 1.62 12.40
C LEU A 20 9.98 2.52 12.71
N ILE A 21 8.96 2.42 11.86
CA ILE A 21 7.67 3.07 12.06
C ILE A 21 6.60 1.99 12.03
N GLY A 22 5.82 1.89 13.10
CA GLY A 22 4.74 0.92 13.23
C GLY A 22 3.42 1.43 12.67
N PHE A 23 2.70 0.55 12.00
CA PHE A 23 1.31 0.77 11.62
C PHE A 23 0.43 -0.16 12.44
N LEU A 24 -0.66 0.37 12.99
CA LEU A 24 -1.66 -0.44 13.68
C LEU A 24 -2.48 -1.25 12.67
N SER A 25 -2.84 -2.48 13.03
CA SER A 25 -3.73 -3.32 12.24
C SER A 25 -5.14 -3.21 12.78
N LEU A 26 -6.09 -2.73 11.96
CA LEU A 26 -7.44 -2.44 12.40
C LEU A 26 -8.49 -3.26 11.64
N ASP A 27 -9.43 -3.83 12.38
CA ASP A 27 -10.65 -4.40 11.83
C ASP A 27 -11.84 -3.49 12.18
N PRO A 28 -12.29 -2.63 11.27
CA PRO A 28 -13.37 -1.68 11.54
C PRO A 28 -14.77 -2.32 11.63
N THR A 29 -14.89 -3.63 11.49
CA THR A 29 -16.14 -4.38 11.70
C THR A 29 -16.33 -4.77 13.16
N GLN A 30 -15.28 -4.73 13.98
CA GLN A 30 -15.35 -5.05 15.40
C GLN A 30 -16.01 -3.92 16.18
N PRO A 31 -16.82 -4.23 17.21
CA PRO A 31 -17.56 -3.21 17.96
C PRO A 31 -16.67 -2.22 18.74
N ASN A 32 -15.42 -2.58 19.00
CA ASN A 32 -14.43 -1.79 19.78
C ASN A 32 -13.36 -1.13 18.90
N TRP A 33 -13.53 -1.07 17.61
CA TRP A 33 -12.50 -0.59 16.68
C TRP A 33 -12.03 0.86 16.97
N GLN A 34 -12.93 1.75 17.43
CA GLN A 34 -12.56 3.12 17.81
C GLN A 34 -11.60 3.13 19.01
N GLN A 35 -11.85 2.25 19.98
CA GLN A 35 -10.96 2.10 21.14
C GLN A 35 -9.60 1.54 20.71
N GLU A 36 -9.57 0.52 19.86
CA GLU A 36 -8.33 -0.04 19.31
C GLU A 36 -7.56 1.00 18.49
N LEU A 37 -8.22 1.79 17.65
CA LEU A 37 -7.61 2.88 16.92
C LEU A 37 -6.98 3.92 17.85
N HIS A 38 -7.70 4.35 18.87
CA HIS A 38 -7.19 5.30 19.87
C HIS A 38 -5.99 4.72 20.62
N GLN A 39 -6.08 3.49 21.10
CA GLN A 39 -5.02 2.81 21.80
C GLN A 39 -3.76 2.67 20.91
N GLY A 40 -3.90 2.18 19.71
CA GLY A 40 -2.79 2.01 18.76
C GLY A 40 -2.08 3.34 18.46
N HIS A 41 -2.86 4.38 18.18
CA HIS A 41 -2.32 5.69 17.83
C HIS A 41 -1.79 6.46 19.04
N CYS A 42 -2.62 6.68 20.07
CA CYS A 42 -2.30 7.60 21.18
C CYS A 42 -1.48 6.98 22.30
N GLU A 43 -1.70 5.68 22.60
CA GLU A 43 -1.00 5.03 23.73
C GLU A 43 0.23 4.27 23.26
N LEU A 44 0.15 3.57 22.11
CA LEU A 44 1.24 2.77 21.57
C LEU A 44 2.13 3.54 20.58
N GLY A 45 1.73 4.74 20.16
CA GLY A 45 2.52 5.60 19.26
C GLY A 45 2.67 5.07 17.84
N LEU A 46 1.74 4.23 17.35
CA LEU A 46 1.74 3.75 15.98
C LEU A 46 1.29 4.88 15.03
N ARG A 47 1.96 5.00 13.90
CA ARG A 47 1.92 6.21 13.08
C ARG A 47 1.25 6.04 11.72
N GLY A 48 0.51 4.95 11.54
CA GLY A 48 -0.28 4.68 10.34
C GLY A 48 -1.23 3.53 10.60
N ILE A 49 -2.13 3.26 9.67
CA ILE A 49 -3.17 2.23 9.80
C ILE A 49 -2.99 1.21 8.66
N LYS A 50 -2.99 -0.08 8.99
CA LYS A 50 -3.09 -1.18 8.02
C LYS A 50 -4.50 -1.73 8.02
N LEU A 51 -5.10 -1.82 6.84
CA LEU A 51 -6.42 -2.42 6.63
C LEU A 51 -6.33 -3.60 5.66
N MET A 52 -7.15 -4.62 5.93
CA MET A 52 -7.26 -5.84 5.13
C MET A 52 -8.74 -6.12 4.80
N PRO A 53 -9.34 -5.36 3.87
CA PRO A 53 -10.78 -5.36 3.64
C PRO A 53 -11.37 -6.74 3.36
N MET A 54 -10.67 -7.57 2.56
CA MET A 54 -11.17 -8.90 2.19
C MET A 54 -11.09 -9.91 3.33
N TYR A 55 -10.22 -9.71 4.33
CA TYR A 55 -10.14 -10.64 5.48
C TYR A 55 -11.12 -10.25 6.58
N ALA A 56 -11.35 -8.96 6.75
CA ALA A 56 -12.33 -8.45 7.72
C ALA A 56 -13.76 -8.37 7.15
N GLY A 57 -13.93 -8.54 5.83
CA GLY A 57 -15.25 -8.63 5.20
C GLY A 57 -15.97 -7.28 5.08
N PHE A 58 -15.24 -6.20 4.76
CA PHE A 58 -15.84 -4.87 4.58
C PHE A 58 -15.46 -4.23 3.25
N ARG A 59 -16.33 -3.37 2.74
CA ARG A 59 -16.05 -2.51 1.59
C ARG A 59 -15.40 -1.22 2.07
N PRO A 60 -14.25 -0.82 1.50
CA PRO A 60 -13.60 0.45 1.88
C PRO A 60 -14.46 1.70 1.63
N ASP A 61 -15.35 1.65 0.64
CA ASP A 61 -16.26 2.75 0.27
C ASP A 61 -17.57 2.78 1.05
N ASP A 62 -17.72 1.95 2.08
CA ASP A 62 -18.88 1.96 2.97
C ASP A 62 -18.89 3.23 3.83
N GLU A 63 -20.01 3.95 3.85
CA GLU A 63 -20.15 5.20 4.59
C GLU A 63 -20.04 5.04 6.12
N ARG A 64 -20.24 3.83 6.63
CA ARG A 64 -20.00 3.52 8.05
C ARG A 64 -18.54 3.70 8.47
N LEU A 65 -17.61 3.69 7.50
CA LEU A 65 -16.18 3.93 7.72
C LEU A 65 -15.78 5.42 7.65
N ASP A 66 -16.72 6.33 7.40
CA ASP A 66 -16.41 7.76 7.29
C ASP A 66 -15.73 8.33 8.54
N GLU A 67 -16.06 7.79 9.71
CA GLU A 67 -15.44 8.19 10.97
C GLU A 67 -13.95 7.80 11.00
N LEU A 68 -13.63 6.59 10.53
CA LEU A 68 -12.24 6.14 10.40
C LEU A 68 -11.45 7.01 9.43
N TRP A 69 -12.01 7.30 8.26
CA TRP A 69 -11.36 8.13 7.25
C TRP A 69 -11.15 9.56 7.74
N ARG A 70 -12.12 10.10 8.45
CA ARG A 70 -12.03 11.44 9.06
C ARG A 70 -10.98 11.49 10.14
N TYR A 71 -10.92 10.48 11.01
CA TYR A 71 -9.89 10.37 12.04
C TYR A 71 -8.48 10.29 11.43
N ALA A 72 -8.28 9.38 10.48
CA ALA A 72 -6.99 9.20 9.81
C ALA A 72 -6.53 10.49 9.10
N SER A 73 -7.44 11.19 8.41
CA SER A 73 -7.15 12.46 7.75
C SER A 73 -6.79 13.55 8.75
N ALA A 74 -7.58 13.72 9.82
CA ALA A 74 -7.37 14.75 10.84
C ALA A 74 -6.04 14.58 11.61
N HIS A 75 -5.63 13.35 11.85
CA HIS A 75 -4.38 13.01 12.52
C HIS A 75 -3.21 12.73 11.57
N GLN A 76 -3.42 12.92 10.27
CA GLN A 76 -2.40 12.68 9.22
C GLN A 76 -1.82 11.27 9.23
N LEU A 77 -2.61 10.28 9.64
CA LEU A 77 -2.22 8.87 9.62
C LEU A 77 -2.37 8.31 8.20
N PRO A 78 -1.29 7.89 7.54
CA PRO A 78 -1.42 7.20 6.27
C PRO A 78 -2.10 5.84 6.46
N VAL A 79 -2.93 5.48 5.50
CA VAL A 79 -3.65 4.21 5.51
C VAL A 79 -3.13 3.30 4.40
N LEU A 80 -2.52 2.18 4.78
CA LEU A 80 -2.09 1.13 3.88
C LEU A 80 -3.20 0.09 3.75
N LEU A 81 -3.81 0.00 2.56
CA LEU A 81 -4.86 -0.96 2.27
C LEU A 81 -4.32 -2.12 1.43
N HIS A 82 -4.64 -3.34 1.84
CA HIS A 82 -4.46 -4.45 0.92
C HIS A 82 -5.42 -4.30 -0.27
N THR A 83 -4.88 -4.35 -1.47
CA THR A 83 -5.63 -4.33 -2.73
C THR A 83 -5.18 -5.48 -3.63
N GLY A 84 -6.07 -5.90 -4.54
CA GLY A 84 -5.75 -6.96 -5.48
C GLY A 84 -6.01 -8.38 -4.95
N THR A 85 -5.16 -9.32 -5.35
CA THR A 85 -5.42 -10.75 -5.12
C THR A 85 -5.04 -11.25 -3.73
N THR A 86 -5.62 -12.39 -3.36
CA THR A 86 -5.29 -13.15 -2.15
C THR A 86 -5.27 -14.65 -2.47
N PHE A 87 -4.57 -15.43 -1.64
CA PHE A 87 -4.57 -16.89 -1.70
C PHE A 87 -5.69 -17.52 -0.86
N ILE A 88 -6.42 -16.74 -0.06
CA ILE A 88 -7.44 -17.23 0.84
C ILE A 88 -8.75 -17.37 0.06
N SER A 89 -9.20 -18.61 -0.15
CA SER A 89 -10.39 -18.90 -0.95
C SER A 89 -11.69 -18.31 -0.39
N GLN A 90 -11.75 -18.05 0.92
CA GLN A 90 -12.91 -17.47 1.60
C GLN A 90 -12.94 -15.94 1.56
N ALA A 91 -11.83 -15.29 1.12
CA ALA A 91 -11.73 -13.83 1.08
C ALA A 91 -12.32 -13.29 -0.24
N PRO A 92 -13.39 -12.50 -0.21
CA PRO A 92 -14.03 -11.98 -1.41
C PRO A 92 -13.14 -10.96 -2.12
N LEU A 93 -12.87 -11.16 -3.41
CA LEU A 93 -12.09 -10.21 -4.22
C LEU A 93 -12.80 -8.87 -4.38
N GLU A 94 -14.12 -8.82 -4.29
CA GLU A 94 -14.90 -7.58 -4.45
C GLU A 94 -14.53 -6.47 -3.48
N PHE A 95 -13.90 -6.79 -2.35
CA PHE A 95 -13.44 -5.82 -1.36
C PHE A 95 -12.04 -5.27 -1.64
N THR A 96 -11.36 -5.79 -2.67
CA THR A 96 -9.96 -5.47 -2.97
C THR A 96 -9.77 -4.58 -4.20
N TYR A 97 -10.85 -4.24 -4.91
CA TYR A 97 -10.78 -3.42 -6.12
C TYR A 97 -10.27 -2.01 -5.82
N PRO A 98 -9.20 -1.53 -6.49
CA PRO A 98 -8.69 -0.17 -6.31
C PRO A 98 -9.73 0.92 -6.54
N ARG A 99 -10.67 0.72 -7.47
CA ARG A 99 -11.76 1.68 -7.77
C ARG A 99 -12.65 2.03 -6.57
N LEU A 100 -12.75 1.15 -5.55
CA LEU A 100 -13.52 1.44 -4.34
C LEU A 100 -12.92 2.65 -3.58
N LEU A 101 -11.62 2.84 -3.69
CA LEU A 101 -10.91 3.94 -3.02
C LEU A 101 -11.06 5.28 -3.74
N ASP A 102 -11.56 5.30 -4.98
CA ASP A 102 -11.89 6.53 -5.69
C ASP A 102 -12.95 7.36 -4.95
N LYS A 103 -14.02 6.71 -4.46
CA LYS A 103 -15.07 7.36 -3.68
C LYS A 103 -14.52 7.89 -2.35
N VAL A 104 -13.68 7.12 -1.67
CA VAL A 104 -13.05 7.53 -0.39
C VAL A 104 -12.15 8.74 -0.61
N ALA A 105 -11.24 8.69 -1.58
CA ALA A 105 -10.33 9.79 -1.89
C ALA A 105 -11.05 11.06 -2.37
N THR A 106 -12.16 10.92 -3.05
CA THR A 106 -13.01 12.05 -3.46
C THR A 106 -13.64 12.73 -2.25
N LYS A 107 -14.08 11.96 -1.27
CA LYS A 107 -14.75 12.47 -0.05
C LYS A 107 -13.75 13.00 0.97
N PHE A 108 -12.54 12.42 1.03
CA PHE A 108 -11.46 12.76 1.96
C PHE A 108 -10.16 13.07 1.20
N PRO A 109 -10.08 14.20 0.49
CA PRO A 109 -8.97 14.50 -0.42
C PRO A 109 -7.60 14.65 0.26
N GLU A 110 -7.57 14.97 1.56
CA GLU A 110 -6.34 15.08 2.36
C GLU A 110 -5.87 13.74 2.95
N LEU A 111 -6.69 12.68 2.85
CA LEU A 111 -6.35 11.37 3.37
C LEU A 111 -5.23 10.74 2.54
N ARG A 112 -4.11 10.38 3.18
CA ARG A 112 -3.02 9.66 2.54
C ARG A 112 -3.33 8.17 2.51
N MET A 113 -3.43 7.61 1.32
CA MET A 113 -3.67 6.18 1.12
C MET A 113 -2.55 5.53 0.31
N ILE A 114 -2.22 4.29 0.67
CA ILE A 114 -1.28 3.44 -0.05
C ILE A 114 -2.03 2.18 -0.48
N LEU A 115 -2.12 1.96 -1.79
CA LEU A 115 -2.71 0.78 -2.37
C LEU A 115 -1.61 -0.28 -2.51
N ALA A 116 -1.68 -1.34 -1.72
CA ALA A 116 -0.66 -2.37 -1.72
C ALA A 116 -0.60 -3.12 -3.06
N HIS A 117 0.62 -3.55 -3.44
CA HIS A 117 0.87 -4.43 -4.58
C HIS A 117 0.36 -3.88 -5.93
N LEU A 118 0.34 -2.54 -6.07
CA LEU A 118 -0.19 -1.85 -7.27
C LEU A 118 -1.60 -2.33 -7.66
N GLY A 119 -2.35 -2.86 -6.69
CA GLY A 119 -3.68 -3.43 -6.90
C GLY A 119 -3.73 -4.71 -7.74
N HIS A 120 -2.60 -5.41 -7.90
CA HIS A 120 -2.49 -6.59 -8.75
C HIS A 120 -3.61 -7.63 -8.50
N PRO A 121 -4.33 -8.13 -9.51
CA PRO A 121 -4.18 -7.93 -10.96
C PRO A 121 -5.06 -6.80 -11.56
N PHE A 122 -5.49 -5.82 -10.77
CA PHE A 122 -6.35 -4.70 -11.19
C PHE A 122 -5.54 -3.40 -11.37
N GLU A 123 -4.31 -3.51 -11.91
CA GLU A 123 -3.35 -2.40 -12.02
C GLU A 123 -3.90 -1.20 -12.78
N GLY A 124 -4.69 -1.43 -13.83
CA GLY A 124 -5.32 -0.35 -14.59
C GLY A 124 -6.23 0.52 -13.74
N GLU A 125 -7.00 -0.08 -12.81
CA GLU A 125 -7.81 0.66 -11.84
C GLU A 125 -6.95 1.40 -10.83
N CYS A 126 -5.91 0.73 -10.32
CA CYS A 126 -4.98 1.32 -9.37
C CYS A 126 -4.29 2.55 -9.96
N VAL A 127 -3.76 2.44 -11.19
CA VAL A 127 -3.13 3.53 -11.93
C VAL A 127 -4.10 4.69 -12.13
N ALA A 128 -5.37 4.41 -12.49
CA ALA A 128 -6.38 5.45 -12.65
C ALA A 128 -6.65 6.21 -11.34
N VAL A 129 -6.75 5.49 -10.21
CA VAL A 129 -7.02 6.09 -8.89
C VAL A 129 -5.84 6.92 -8.39
N ILE A 130 -4.62 6.38 -8.43
CA ILE A 130 -3.43 7.12 -7.96
C ILE A 130 -3.12 8.33 -8.84
N ARG A 131 -3.42 8.29 -10.14
CA ARG A 131 -3.29 9.42 -11.05
C ARG A 131 -4.25 10.55 -10.73
N LYS A 132 -5.49 10.20 -10.38
CA LYS A 132 -6.57 11.15 -10.14
C LYS A 132 -6.42 11.90 -8.82
N HIS A 133 -5.90 11.25 -7.77
CA HIS A 133 -5.91 11.76 -6.41
C HIS A 133 -4.51 12.12 -5.91
N GLN A 134 -4.36 13.34 -5.36
CA GLN A 134 -3.08 13.89 -4.95
C GLN A 134 -2.38 13.05 -3.87
N HIS A 135 -3.12 12.56 -2.87
CA HIS A 135 -2.58 11.86 -1.71
C HIS A 135 -2.79 10.34 -1.74
N VAL A 136 -3.09 9.79 -2.91
CA VAL A 136 -3.17 8.34 -3.11
C VAL A 136 -1.93 7.84 -3.84
N TYR A 137 -1.30 6.82 -3.27
CA TYR A 137 -0.06 6.19 -3.72
C TYR A 137 -0.28 4.69 -3.89
N ALA A 138 0.68 3.98 -4.48
CA ALA A 138 0.70 2.53 -4.50
C ALA A 138 2.11 2.02 -4.27
N ASP A 139 2.25 0.84 -3.66
CA ASP A 139 3.55 0.19 -3.54
C ASP A 139 3.74 -0.93 -4.59
N VAL A 140 4.99 -1.31 -4.81
CA VAL A 140 5.37 -2.37 -5.76
C VAL A 140 5.78 -3.66 -5.06
N SER A 141 5.35 -3.85 -3.83
CA SER A 141 5.72 -5.01 -3.01
C SER A 141 5.18 -6.33 -3.58
N ALA A 142 5.89 -7.42 -3.33
CA ALA A 142 5.50 -8.79 -3.69
C ALA A 142 5.16 -9.04 -5.18
N LEU A 143 5.72 -8.26 -6.11
CA LEU A 143 5.44 -8.40 -7.55
C LEU A 143 6.62 -8.93 -8.35
N HIS A 144 7.86 -8.80 -7.87
CA HIS A 144 9.08 -9.10 -8.64
C HIS A 144 9.21 -10.57 -9.07
N TYR A 145 8.58 -11.51 -8.36
CA TYR A 145 8.57 -12.93 -8.74
C TYR A 145 7.54 -13.26 -9.85
N ARG A 146 6.83 -12.24 -10.37
CA ARG A 146 5.99 -12.29 -11.57
C ARG A 146 6.50 -11.29 -12.60
N PRO A 147 7.67 -11.49 -13.20
CA PRO A 147 8.38 -10.44 -13.94
C PRO A 147 7.61 -9.90 -15.13
N TRP A 148 6.87 -10.75 -15.85
CA TRP A 148 6.02 -10.30 -16.95
C TRP A 148 4.86 -9.41 -16.48
N GLN A 149 4.19 -9.80 -15.40
CA GLN A 149 3.10 -9.00 -14.85
C GLN A 149 3.61 -7.68 -14.30
N LEU A 150 4.72 -7.71 -13.54
CA LEU A 150 5.34 -6.48 -13.03
C LEU A 150 5.78 -5.54 -14.17
N TYR A 151 6.36 -6.08 -15.23
CA TYR A 151 6.69 -5.29 -16.42
C TYR A 151 5.45 -4.60 -17.01
N ASN A 152 4.36 -5.34 -17.23
CA ASN A 152 3.12 -4.77 -17.74
C ASN A 152 2.54 -3.69 -16.82
N SER A 153 2.56 -3.92 -15.52
CA SER A 153 2.09 -2.97 -14.50
C SER A 153 2.89 -1.68 -14.54
N LEU A 154 4.22 -1.79 -14.59
CA LEU A 154 5.11 -0.62 -14.65
C LEU A 154 5.08 0.09 -16.02
N MET A 155 4.75 -0.62 -17.10
CA MET A 155 4.48 0.01 -18.40
C MET A 155 3.22 0.90 -18.35
N LEU A 156 2.14 0.45 -17.70
CA LEU A 156 0.98 1.30 -17.46
C LEU A 156 1.35 2.55 -16.65
N VAL A 157 2.12 2.37 -15.58
CA VAL A 157 2.63 3.48 -14.76
C VAL A 157 3.43 4.48 -15.61
N GLN A 158 4.29 3.98 -16.49
CA GLN A 158 5.12 4.80 -17.38
C GLN A 158 4.29 5.55 -18.41
N GLU A 159 3.36 4.90 -19.08
CA GLU A 159 2.48 5.51 -20.09
C GLU A 159 1.56 6.58 -19.49
N TYR A 160 1.10 6.36 -18.25
CA TYR A 160 0.28 7.34 -17.53
C TYR A 160 1.10 8.42 -16.81
N GLY A 161 2.44 8.32 -16.81
CA GLY A 161 3.34 9.31 -16.21
C GLY A 161 3.26 9.39 -14.68
N VAL A 162 2.93 8.29 -13.99
CA VAL A 162 2.64 8.29 -12.55
C VAL A 162 3.71 7.61 -11.69
N TRP A 163 4.94 7.51 -12.17
CA TRP A 163 6.07 7.00 -11.38
C TRP A 163 6.22 7.69 -10.01
N HIS A 164 5.91 8.97 -9.94
CA HIS A 164 5.96 9.76 -8.71
C HIS A 164 4.94 9.35 -7.66
N LYS A 165 4.00 8.47 -8.01
CA LYS A 165 2.98 7.90 -7.12
C LYS A 165 3.35 6.53 -6.57
N LEU A 166 4.45 5.94 -7.04
CA LEU A 166 4.88 4.63 -6.58
C LEU A 166 5.84 4.71 -5.41
N LEU A 167 5.70 3.77 -4.49
CA LEU A 167 6.53 3.57 -3.33
C LEU A 167 7.22 2.20 -3.41
N PHE A 168 8.47 2.12 -2.97
CA PHE A 168 9.16 0.85 -2.81
C PHE A 168 8.65 0.11 -1.56
N GLY A 169 8.38 -1.17 -1.70
CA GLY A 169 7.99 -2.07 -0.63
C GLY A 169 8.41 -3.50 -0.93
N THR A 170 8.44 -4.37 0.06
CA THR A 170 8.86 -5.77 -0.09
C THR A 170 7.76 -6.78 0.21
N ASP A 171 6.84 -6.47 1.11
CA ASP A 171 5.92 -7.44 1.71
C ASP A 171 6.68 -8.54 2.49
N TYR A 172 7.71 -8.13 3.24
CA TYR A 172 8.45 -9.07 4.10
C TYR A 172 7.51 -9.73 5.13
N PRO A 173 7.58 -11.03 5.39
CA PRO A 173 8.67 -11.96 5.03
C PRO A 173 8.48 -12.73 3.69
N PHE A 174 7.45 -12.42 2.90
CA PHE A 174 7.24 -13.11 1.62
C PHE A 174 8.37 -12.85 0.62
N THR A 175 8.95 -11.64 0.64
CA THR A 175 10.11 -11.30 -0.15
C THR A 175 11.11 -10.49 0.67
N THR A 176 12.37 -10.40 0.19
CA THR A 176 13.41 -9.58 0.83
C THR A 176 13.68 -8.30 0.06
N VAL A 177 14.36 -7.36 0.70
CA VAL A 177 14.82 -6.12 0.04
C VAL A 177 15.72 -6.45 -1.17
N ASN A 178 16.68 -7.36 -0.98
CA ASN A 178 17.63 -7.71 -2.05
C ASN A 178 16.94 -8.36 -3.24
N ASP A 179 16.01 -9.29 -3.02
CA ASP A 179 15.26 -9.95 -4.09
C ASP A 179 14.36 -8.97 -4.82
N SER A 180 13.69 -8.07 -4.10
CA SER A 180 12.82 -7.04 -4.67
C SER A 180 13.62 -6.05 -5.55
N LEU A 181 14.77 -5.59 -5.06
CA LEU A 181 15.66 -4.70 -5.83
C LEU A 181 16.23 -5.39 -7.08
N ALA A 182 16.71 -6.63 -6.94
CA ALA A 182 17.22 -7.40 -8.05
C ALA A 182 16.13 -7.65 -9.11
N GLY A 183 14.91 -8.04 -8.67
CA GLY A 183 13.79 -8.27 -9.57
C GLY A 183 13.39 -7.03 -10.35
N LEU A 184 13.28 -5.87 -9.70
CA LEU A 184 12.99 -4.59 -10.34
C LEU A 184 14.05 -4.20 -11.36
N ARG A 185 15.33 -4.23 -10.98
CA ARG A 185 16.46 -3.81 -11.83
C ARG A 185 16.69 -4.71 -13.03
N ASN A 186 16.32 -6.00 -12.93
CA ASN A 186 16.50 -6.97 -14.01
C ASN A 186 15.33 -7.00 -15.02
N LEU A 187 14.28 -6.19 -14.86
CA LEU A 187 13.12 -6.23 -15.76
C LEU A 187 13.52 -5.96 -17.22
N ASN A 188 14.31 -4.93 -17.47
CA ASN A 188 14.74 -4.59 -18.84
C ASN A 188 15.67 -5.65 -19.47
N THR A 189 16.43 -6.41 -18.68
CA THR A 189 17.29 -7.49 -19.17
C THR A 189 16.48 -8.62 -19.81
N GLN A 190 15.28 -8.90 -19.27
CA GLN A 190 14.38 -9.92 -19.82
C GLN A 190 13.80 -9.53 -21.18
N LEU A 191 13.94 -8.27 -21.60
CA LEU A 191 13.45 -7.75 -22.88
C LEU A 191 14.52 -7.72 -23.96
N GLU A 192 15.74 -8.20 -23.68
CA GLU A 192 16.84 -8.25 -24.65
C GLU A 192 16.45 -9.09 -25.87
N GLY A 193 16.74 -8.59 -27.05
CA GLY A 193 16.34 -9.22 -28.32
C GLY A 193 14.88 -9.02 -28.74
N THR A 194 14.07 -8.35 -27.92
CA THR A 194 12.67 -8.04 -28.26
C THR A 194 12.52 -6.60 -28.78
N ARG A 195 11.33 -6.29 -29.36
CA ARG A 195 10.91 -4.93 -29.73
C ARG A 195 10.03 -4.27 -28.68
N LEU A 196 9.87 -4.88 -27.51
CA LEU A 196 9.06 -4.32 -26.44
C LEU A 196 9.71 -3.03 -25.91
N PRO A 197 8.90 -2.03 -25.54
CA PRO A 197 9.40 -0.80 -24.96
C PRO A 197 10.13 -1.08 -23.63
N ARG A 198 11.14 -0.25 -23.32
CA ARG A 198 11.92 -0.36 -22.09
C ARG A 198 11.31 0.51 -21.00
N LEU A 199 11.39 0.02 -19.77
CA LEU A 199 11.12 0.85 -18.61
C LEU A 199 12.25 1.88 -18.44
N SER A 200 11.90 3.09 -18.03
CA SER A 200 12.89 4.12 -17.67
C SER A 200 13.66 3.70 -16.41
N VAL A 201 14.97 3.50 -16.57
CA VAL A 201 15.85 3.14 -15.45
C VAL A 201 15.91 4.27 -14.43
N ASP A 202 15.98 5.52 -14.88
CA ASP A 202 16.01 6.70 -14.00
C ASP A 202 14.72 6.83 -13.17
N ALA A 203 13.56 6.58 -13.78
CA ALA A 203 12.29 6.63 -13.07
C ALA A 203 12.18 5.51 -12.02
N LEU A 204 12.66 4.31 -12.36
CA LEU A 204 12.69 3.16 -11.46
C LEU A 204 13.62 3.41 -10.26
N GLU A 205 14.84 3.89 -10.49
CA GLU A 205 15.78 4.22 -9.41
C GLU A 205 15.27 5.40 -8.56
N SER A 206 14.65 6.40 -9.18
CA SER A 206 14.00 7.50 -8.45
C SER A 206 12.86 7.02 -7.56
N MET A 207 12.10 6.01 -7.97
CA MET A 207 11.07 5.38 -7.14
C MET A 207 11.70 4.63 -5.95
N ILE A 208 12.75 3.84 -6.20
CA ILE A 208 13.45 3.07 -5.16
C ILE A 208 14.05 3.98 -4.09
N GLN A 209 14.63 5.12 -4.51
CA GLN A 209 15.34 6.05 -3.62
C GLN A 209 14.44 7.15 -3.05
N ARG A 210 13.14 7.10 -3.34
CA ARG A 210 12.19 8.14 -2.94
C ARG A 210 12.10 8.27 -1.43
N ASP A 211 12.08 9.51 -0.95
CA ASP A 211 11.69 9.83 0.43
C ASP A 211 10.18 9.62 0.61
N SER A 212 9.82 8.35 0.82
CA SER A 212 8.43 7.96 1.03
C SER A 212 7.88 8.43 2.38
N LEU A 213 8.75 8.63 3.36
CA LEU A 213 8.31 9.05 4.70
C LEU A 213 7.79 10.48 4.70
N SER A 214 8.51 11.40 4.06
CA SER A 214 8.05 12.79 3.89
C SER A 214 6.74 12.86 3.09
N LEU A 215 6.61 12.06 2.01
CA LEU A 215 5.36 12.01 1.23
C LEU A 215 4.16 11.57 2.07
N LEU A 216 4.40 10.65 3.01
CA LEU A 216 3.37 10.10 3.87
C LEU A 216 3.16 10.91 5.15
N GLY A 217 3.94 11.98 5.38
CA GLY A 217 3.87 12.81 6.59
C GLY A 217 4.35 12.09 7.85
N LEU A 218 5.28 11.16 7.69
CA LEU A 218 5.84 10.36 8.78
C LEU A 218 7.13 10.97 9.39
N ILE A 219 7.71 11.93 8.70
CA ILE A 219 8.84 12.77 9.17
C ILE A 219 8.61 14.21 8.74
#